data_244466fb2eccf7aa130647184206215f
#
_entry.id   244466fb2eccf7aa130647184206215f
#
_cell.length_a   1.000
_cell.length_b   1.000
_cell.length_c   1.000
_cell.angle_alpha   90.00
_cell.angle_beta   90.00
_cell.angle_gamma   90.00
#
_symmetry.space_group_name_H-M   'P 1'
#
loop_
_entity.id
_entity.type
_entity.pdbx_description
1 polymer ?
#
loop_
_entity_poly.entity_id
_entity_poly.type
_entity_poly.pdbx_seq_one_letter_code
_entity_poly.pdbx_strand_id
1 'polypeptide(L)'
;ADYLEELLDIADLGGDIDIDVDHGRASVAIIPGEDGDERELAALVGRDGEVLEALQELTRLAVQARTGSRSRLMLDIAGYREERRQQLTAIAAEAVKSVLASGKPVALEAMNPFERKVCHDVVANAGLVSESEGVEPHRHVVVLPVDDAEDEVEEAEEGAELVADEADAAAEAGATEAVDSQADAVEEA
;
A
#
# COMPACT_ATOMS: atom_id res chain seq x y z
N ALA A 1 13.51 -12.05 -8.49
CA ALA A 1 13.90 -13.34 -7.91
C ALA A 1 15.18 -13.19 -7.10
N ASP A 2 16.36 -13.05 -7.71
CA ASP A 2 17.69 -13.12 -7.10
C ASP A 2 17.83 -12.41 -5.73
N TYR A 3 17.29 -11.18 -5.60
CA TYR A 3 17.36 -10.41 -4.35
C TYR A 3 16.57 -11.06 -3.20
N LEU A 4 15.39 -11.60 -3.49
CA LEU A 4 14.55 -12.25 -2.48
C LEU A 4 15.05 -13.67 -2.17
N GLU A 5 15.59 -14.39 -3.16
CA GLU A 5 16.23 -15.69 -2.95
C GLU A 5 17.43 -15.54 -2.03
N GLU A 6 18.31 -14.56 -2.30
CA GLU A 6 19.47 -14.28 -1.45
C GLU A 6 19.05 -13.85 -0.02
N LEU A 7 17.94 -13.10 0.11
CA LEU A 7 17.39 -12.72 1.41
C LEU A 7 16.90 -13.95 2.20
N LEU A 8 16.18 -14.86 1.55
CA LEU A 8 15.72 -16.11 2.18
C LEU A 8 16.89 -16.98 2.61
N ASP A 9 17.89 -17.12 1.75
CA ASP A 9 19.12 -17.88 2.06
C ASP A 9 19.86 -17.29 3.27
N ILE A 10 20.03 -15.97 3.34
CA ILE A 10 20.72 -15.30 4.45
C ILE A 10 19.93 -15.44 5.76
N ALA A 11 18.60 -15.40 5.66
CA ALA A 11 17.69 -15.51 6.82
C ALA A 11 17.48 -16.97 7.26
N ASP A 12 18.02 -17.95 6.52
CA ASP A 12 17.80 -19.40 6.74
C ASP A 12 16.30 -19.75 6.75
N LEU A 13 15.54 -19.17 5.81
CA LEU A 13 14.11 -19.37 5.66
C LEU A 13 13.83 -20.17 4.39
N GLY A 14 13.01 -21.22 4.53
CA GLY A 14 12.50 -22.00 3.41
C GLY A 14 11.35 -21.26 2.71
N GLY A 15 11.41 -21.18 1.37
CA GLY A 15 10.32 -20.58 0.58
C GLY A 15 10.65 -20.56 -0.90
N ASP A 16 9.61 -20.64 -1.71
CA ASP A 16 9.68 -20.51 -3.17
C ASP A 16 9.18 -19.14 -3.60
N ILE A 17 9.71 -18.63 -4.72
CA ILE A 17 9.29 -17.33 -5.27
C ILE A 17 8.46 -17.55 -6.51
N ASP A 18 7.21 -17.13 -6.45
CA ASP A 18 6.30 -17.07 -7.58
C ASP A 18 6.22 -15.65 -8.15
N ILE A 19 6.27 -15.53 -9.49
CA ILE A 19 6.23 -14.24 -10.18
C ILE A 19 5.15 -14.27 -11.25
N ASP A 20 4.22 -13.33 -11.14
CA ASP A 20 3.17 -13.12 -12.11
C ASP A 20 3.14 -11.66 -12.59
N VAL A 21 2.46 -11.41 -13.70
CA VAL A 21 2.25 -10.07 -14.23
C VAL A 21 0.77 -9.84 -14.43
N ASP A 22 0.16 -9.11 -13.51
CA ASP A 22 -1.24 -8.72 -13.59
C ASP A 22 -1.40 -7.25 -13.98
N HIS A 23 -2.16 -6.99 -15.06
CA HIS A 23 -2.43 -5.64 -15.59
C HIS A 23 -1.17 -4.77 -15.76
N GLY A 24 -0.06 -5.37 -16.23
CA GLY A 24 1.21 -4.68 -16.43
C GLY A 24 1.97 -4.34 -15.14
N ARG A 25 1.54 -4.88 -13.99
CA ARG A 25 2.21 -4.78 -12.70
C ARG A 25 2.79 -6.14 -12.33
N ALA A 26 4.08 -6.18 -12.00
CA ALA A 26 4.69 -7.38 -11.48
C ALA A 26 4.16 -7.67 -10.07
N SER A 27 3.70 -8.90 -9.86
CA SER A 27 3.33 -9.47 -8.57
C SER A 27 4.35 -10.56 -8.23
N VAL A 28 4.93 -10.47 -7.06
CA VAL A 28 5.89 -11.45 -6.54
C VAL A 28 5.35 -11.99 -5.24
N ALA A 29 5.26 -13.30 -5.11
CA ALA A 29 4.85 -13.97 -3.89
C ALA A 29 5.97 -14.84 -3.35
N ILE A 30 6.21 -14.77 -2.05
CA ILE A 30 7.00 -15.76 -1.33
C ILE A 30 6.01 -16.75 -0.75
N ILE A 31 6.08 -17.99 -1.21
CA ILE A 31 5.22 -19.09 -0.78
C ILE A 31 6.02 -20.11 0.01
N PRO A 32 5.42 -20.84 0.96
CA PRO A 32 6.11 -21.92 1.66
C PRO A 32 6.64 -22.96 0.65
N GLY A 33 7.90 -23.38 0.79
CA GLY A 33 8.45 -24.49 0.01
C GLY A 33 7.77 -25.82 0.36
N GLU A 34 8.09 -26.90 -0.36
CA GLU A 34 7.49 -28.23 -0.17
C GLU A 34 7.54 -28.74 1.29
N ASP A 35 8.61 -28.41 2.01
CA ASP A 35 8.83 -28.76 3.43
C ASP A 35 8.75 -27.53 4.35
N GLY A 36 8.36 -26.35 3.83
CA GLY A 36 8.38 -25.07 4.55
C GLY A 36 7.16 -24.88 5.45
N ASP A 37 7.38 -24.29 6.62
CA ASP A 37 6.29 -23.88 7.53
C ASP A 37 5.93 -22.42 7.25
N GLU A 38 4.63 -22.14 6.98
CA GLU A 38 4.10 -20.77 6.85
C GLU A 38 4.47 -19.89 8.04
N ARG A 39 4.66 -20.49 9.22
CA ARG A 39 5.03 -19.79 10.44
C ARG A 39 6.45 -19.21 10.37
N GLU A 40 7.36 -19.84 9.61
CA GLU A 40 8.72 -19.32 9.42
C GLU A 40 8.65 -18.03 8.60
N LEU A 41 7.79 -17.98 7.57
CA LEU A 41 7.57 -16.80 6.76
C LEU A 41 6.82 -15.67 7.50
N ALA A 42 6.11 -15.97 8.58
CA ALA A 42 5.39 -14.95 9.36
C ALA A 42 6.33 -13.87 9.94
N ALA A 43 7.60 -14.18 10.17
CA ALA A 43 8.61 -13.20 10.58
C ALA A 43 8.85 -12.12 9.52
N LEU A 44 8.73 -12.48 8.23
CA LEU A 44 8.88 -11.56 7.08
C LEU A 44 7.60 -10.73 6.84
N VAL A 45 6.48 -11.13 7.40
CA VAL A 45 5.26 -10.32 7.41
C VAL A 45 5.34 -9.26 8.50
N GLY A 46 5.72 -9.66 9.71
CA GLY A 46 5.79 -8.80 10.89
C GLY A 46 4.41 -8.47 11.47
N ARG A 47 4.39 -7.55 12.44
CA ARG A 47 3.14 -7.09 13.02
C ARG A 47 2.37 -6.27 11.99
N ASP A 48 1.11 -6.60 11.76
CA ASP A 48 0.21 -5.88 10.85
C ASP A 48 0.80 -5.64 9.44
N GLY A 49 1.75 -6.49 9.00
CA GLY A 49 2.38 -6.41 7.69
C GLY A 49 3.52 -5.38 7.57
N GLU A 50 4.02 -4.81 8.66
CA GLU A 50 5.05 -3.74 8.65
C GLU A 50 6.37 -4.21 8.01
N VAL A 51 6.79 -5.46 8.25
CA VAL A 51 8.01 -6.01 7.66
C VAL A 51 7.79 -6.28 6.18
N LEU A 52 6.63 -6.81 5.80
CA LEU A 52 6.25 -7.03 4.40
C LEU A 52 6.27 -5.71 3.60
N GLU A 53 5.76 -4.62 4.15
CA GLU A 53 5.78 -3.30 3.50
C GLU A 53 7.20 -2.78 3.32
N ALA A 54 8.05 -2.90 4.35
CA ALA A 54 9.46 -2.53 4.27
C ALA A 54 10.22 -3.37 3.23
N LEU A 55 10.01 -4.69 3.21
CA LEU A 55 10.59 -5.58 2.22
C LEU A 55 10.13 -5.27 0.80
N GLN A 56 8.87 -4.91 0.62
CA GLN A 56 8.36 -4.47 -0.67
C GLN A 56 9.09 -3.22 -1.18
N GLU A 57 9.30 -2.21 -0.33
CA GLU A 57 10.04 -1.01 -0.71
C GLU A 57 11.51 -1.33 -1.03
N LEU A 58 12.17 -2.15 -0.23
CA LEU A 58 13.54 -2.60 -0.51
C LEU A 58 13.64 -3.36 -1.85
N THR A 59 12.67 -4.22 -2.13
CA THR A 59 12.60 -4.96 -3.39
C THR A 59 12.40 -4.02 -4.58
N ARG A 60 11.55 -3.01 -4.44
CA ARG A 60 11.35 -1.95 -5.46
C ARG A 60 12.63 -1.17 -5.72
N LEU A 61 13.35 -0.79 -4.66
CA LEU A 61 14.63 -0.10 -4.78
C LEU A 61 15.71 -0.98 -5.44
N ALA A 62 15.77 -2.26 -5.09
CA ALA A 62 16.68 -3.22 -5.73
C ALA A 62 16.40 -3.36 -7.24
N VAL A 63 15.12 -3.44 -7.63
CA VAL A 63 14.72 -3.45 -9.04
C VAL A 63 15.11 -2.13 -9.72
N GLN A 64 14.82 -0.99 -9.09
CA GLN A 64 15.16 0.32 -9.63
C GLN A 64 16.68 0.49 -9.83
N ALA A 65 17.49 0.03 -8.89
CA ALA A 65 18.93 0.08 -8.98
C ALA A 65 19.48 -0.74 -10.19
N ARG A 66 18.81 -1.84 -10.54
CA ARG A 66 19.21 -2.69 -11.68
C ARG A 66 18.67 -2.22 -13.02
N THR A 67 17.45 -1.67 -13.04
CA THR A 67 16.75 -1.31 -14.29
C THR A 67 16.81 0.18 -14.64
N GLY A 68 17.17 1.03 -13.67
CA GLY A 68 17.13 2.50 -13.81
C GLY A 68 15.71 3.07 -13.76
N SER A 69 14.67 2.25 -13.61
CA SER A 69 13.27 2.67 -13.64
C SER A 69 12.52 2.30 -12.36
N ARG A 70 11.61 3.17 -11.91
CA ARG A 70 10.76 2.88 -10.77
C ARG A 70 9.86 1.67 -11.05
N SER A 71 9.81 0.75 -10.10
CA SER A 71 8.97 -0.42 -10.16
C SER A 71 7.72 -0.26 -9.29
N ARG A 72 6.56 -0.64 -9.84
CA ARG A 72 5.28 -0.74 -9.10
C ARG A 72 5.02 -2.18 -8.64
N LEU A 73 6.08 -2.93 -8.41
CA LEU A 73 6.00 -4.31 -7.94
C LEU A 73 5.15 -4.42 -6.67
N MET A 74 4.31 -5.45 -6.61
CA MET A 74 3.61 -5.91 -5.41
C MET A 74 4.36 -7.11 -4.86
N LEU A 75 4.62 -7.11 -3.55
CA LEU A 75 5.15 -8.27 -2.82
C LEU A 75 4.06 -8.81 -1.91
N ASP A 76 3.87 -10.12 -1.92
CA ASP A 76 3.07 -10.85 -0.93
C ASP A 76 3.90 -11.95 -0.28
N ILE A 77 3.53 -12.36 0.92
CA ILE A 77 4.20 -13.42 1.66
C ILE A 77 3.13 -14.32 2.27
N ALA A 78 3.16 -15.60 1.90
CA ALA A 78 2.26 -16.65 2.39
C ALA A 78 0.76 -16.29 2.28
N GLY A 79 0.36 -15.50 1.28
CA GLY A 79 -1.04 -15.10 1.10
C GLY A 79 -1.57 -14.08 2.12
N TYR A 80 -0.69 -13.44 2.89
CA TYR A 80 -1.07 -12.49 3.95
C TYR A 80 -2.05 -11.42 3.52
N ARG A 81 -1.86 -10.84 2.30
CA ARG A 81 -2.71 -9.75 1.84
C ARG A 81 -4.16 -10.18 1.63
N GLU A 82 -4.38 -11.39 1.14
CA GLU A 82 -5.74 -11.92 0.97
C GLU A 82 -6.39 -12.29 2.31
N GLU A 83 -5.64 -12.91 3.21
CA GLU A 83 -6.13 -13.20 4.55
C GLU A 83 -6.49 -11.91 5.30
N ARG A 84 -5.62 -10.90 5.25
CA ARG A 84 -5.88 -9.61 5.87
C ARG A 84 -7.08 -8.91 5.28
N ARG A 85 -7.27 -8.97 3.96
CA ARG A 85 -8.46 -8.44 3.30
C ARG A 85 -9.74 -9.07 3.80
N GLN A 86 -9.75 -10.40 3.98
CA GLN A 86 -10.91 -11.13 4.51
C GLN A 86 -11.23 -10.71 5.95
N GLN A 87 -10.22 -10.57 6.80
CA GLN A 87 -10.37 -10.06 8.17
C GLN A 87 -10.97 -8.66 8.18
N LEU A 88 -10.43 -7.74 7.39
CA LEU A 88 -10.92 -6.36 7.29
C LEU A 88 -12.35 -6.29 6.75
N THR A 89 -12.67 -7.13 5.77
CA THR A 89 -14.03 -7.25 5.24
C THR A 89 -15.01 -7.66 6.34
N ALA A 90 -14.64 -8.62 7.19
CA ALA A 90 -15.47 -9.06 8.31
C ALA A 90 -15.63 -7.94 9.36
N ILE A 91 -14.55 -7.23 9.70
CA ILE A 91 -14.58 -6.09 10.65
C ILE A 91 -15.49 -4.97 10.13
N ALA A 92 -15.31 -4.58 8.87
CA ALA A 92 -16.12 -3.53 8.26
C ALA A 92 -17.60 -3.92 8.15
N ALA A 93 -17.90 -5.19 7.80
CA ALA A 93 -19.27 -5.68 7.76
C ALA A 93 -19.95 -5.69 9.13
N GLU A 94 -19.22 -5.95 10.20
CA GLU A 94 -19.75 -5.89 11.57
C GLU A 94 -20.01 -4.43 11.99
N ALA A 95 -19.11 -3.50 11.64
CA ALA A 95 -19.31 -2.08 11.86
C ALA A 95 -20.56 -1.56 11.11
N VAL A 96 -20.75 -1.95 9.85
CA VAL A 96 -21.94 -1.63 9.05
C VAL A 96 -23.21 -2.10 9.78
N LYS A 97 -23.25 -3.35 10.26
CA LYS A 97 -24.40 -3.86 11.01
C LYS A 97 -24.68 -3.06 12.28
N SER A 98 -23.60 -2.67 12.99
CA SER A 98 -23.70 -1.87 14.21
C SER A 98 -24.27 -0.48 13.95
N VAL A 99 -23.82 0.19 12.87
CA VAL A 99 -24.34 1.50 12.44
C VAL A 99 -25.82 1.39 12.06
N LEU A 100 -26.18 0.39 11.24
CA LEU A 100 -27.59 0.19 10.82
C LEU A 100 -28.51 -0.13 11.99
N ALA A 101 -28.02 -0.83 13.02
CA ALA A 101 -28.82 -1.17 14.20
C ALA A 101 -28.95 -0.02 15.20
N SER A 102 -27.91 0.80 15.36
CA SER A 102 -27.85 1.83 16.39
C SER A 102 -28.15 3.25 15.90
N GLY A 103 -27.98 3.50 14.59
CA GLY A 103 -28.01 4.85 14.01
C GLY A 103 -26.87 5.75 14.51
N LYS A 104 -25.76 5.18 14.95
CA LYS A 104 -24.61 5.93 15.50
C LYS A 104 -23.33 5.59 14.74
N PRO A 105 -22.45 6.58 14.56
CA PRO A 105 -21.14 6.34 13.96
C PRO A 105 -20.34 5.28 14.71
N VAL A 106 -19.54 4.51 13.97
CA VAL A 106 -18.64 3.48 14.54
C VAL A 106 -17.23 3.73 13.99
N ALA A 107 -16.29 4.02 14.90
CA ALA A 107 -14.88 4.13 14.58
C ALA A 107 -14.21 2.76 14.63
N LEU A 108 -13.42 2.45 13.61
CA LEU A 108 -12.57 1.26 13.56
C LEU A 108 -11.21 1.52 14.21
N GLU A 109 -10.38 0.49 14.33
CA GLU A 109 -9.01 0.65 14.78
C GLU A 109 -8.14 1.37 13.73
N ALA A 110 -6.98 1.89 14.17
CA ALA A 110 -6.00 2.49 13.27
C ALA A 110 -5.50 1.45 12.25
N MET A 111 -5.37 1.86 11.01
CA MET A 111 -4.98 0.97 9.92
C MET A 111 -4.26 1.73 8.81
N ASN A 112 -3.47 1.01 8.02
CA ASN A 112 -2.71 1.59 6.92
C ASN A 112 -3.61 2.01 5.75
N PRO A 113 -3.11 2.78 4.75
CA PRO A 113 -3.92 3.28 3.64
C PRO A 113 -4.61 2.20 2.81
N PHE A 114 -3.94 1.05 2.61
CA PHE A 114 -4.54 -0.08 1.89
C PHE A 114 -5.71 -0.68 2.67
N GLU A 115 -5.53 -0.88 3.97
CA GLU A 115 -6.55 -1.44 4.86
C GLU A 115 -7.78 -0.54 4.95
N ARG A 116 -7.56 0.79 5.06
CA ARG A 116 -8.65 1.76 5.05
C ARG A 116 -9.45 1.69 3.75
N LYS A 117 -8.77 1.55 2.61
CA LYS A 117 -9.46 1.40 1.32
C LYS A 117 -10.38 0.17 1.30
N VAL A 118 -9.92 -0.97 1.80
CA VAL A 118 -10.76 -2.19 1.88
C VAL A 118 -12.01 -1.93 2.71
N CYS A 119 -11.87 -1.27 3.86
CA CYS A 119 -13.01 -0.93 4.72
C CYS A 119 -13.98 0.04 4.03
N HIS A 120 -13.48 1.10 3.38
CA HIS A 120 -14.30 2.03 2.61
C HIS A 120 -15.09 1.33 1.50
N ASP A 121 -14.44 0.43 0.74
CA ASP A 121 -15.10 -0.33 -0.34
C ASP A 121 -16.25 -1.21 0.22
N VAL A 122 -16.06 -1.84 1.37
CA VAL A 122 -17.11 -2.65 2.03
C VAL A 122 -18.27 -1.78 2.50
N VAL A 123 -17.98 -0.65 3.13
CA VAL A 123 -19.01 0.29 3.64
C VAL A 123 -19.81 0.88 2.48
N ALA A 124 -19.13 1.33 1.41
CA ALA A 124 -19.78 1.86 0.22
C ALA A 124 -20.69 0.82 -0.48
N ASN A 125 -20.23 -0.45 -0.57
CA ASN A 125 -21.04 -1.53 -1.11
C ASN A 125 -22.31 -1.82 -0.27
N ALA A 126 -22.27 -1.49 1.02
CA ALA A 126 -23.44 -1.59 1.92
C ALA A 126 -24.36 -0.36 1.86
N GLY A 127 -24.02 0.66 1.06
CA GLY A 127 -24.82 1.89 0.90
C GLY A 127 -24.67 2.87 2.07
N LEU A 128 -23.60 2.76 2.86
CA LEU A 128 -23.24 3.70 3.92
C LEU A 128 -22.04 4.56 3.49
N VAL A 129 -21.84 5.64 4.22
CA VAL A 129 -20.70 6.55 4.05
C VAL A 129 -19.63 6.25 5.10
N SER A 130 -18.39 6.49 4.76
CA SER A 130 -17.27 6.33 5.71
C SER A 130 -16.18 7.34 5.42
N GLU A 131 -15.53 7.80 6.48
CA GLU A 131 -14.46 8.78 6.46
C GLU A 131 -13.19 8.23 7.10
N SER A 132 -12.05 8.82 6.74
CA SER A 132 -10.77 8.50 7.37
C SER A 132 -10.34 9.64 8.28
N GLU A 133 -10.45 9.41 9.59
CA GLU A 133 -10.09 10.39 10.62
C GLU A 133 -8.71 10.13 11.21
N GLY A 134 -8.12 11.20 11.81
CA GLY A 134 -6.86 11.13 12.50
C GLY A 134 -5.64 11.31 11.60
N VAL A 135 -4.45 11.17 12.19
CA VAL A 135 -3.14 11.35 11.55
C VAL A 135 -2.34 10.07 11.71
N GLU A 136 -1.56 9.69 10.69
CA GLU A 136 -0.68 8.53 10.78
C GLU A 136 0.25 8.62 12.02
N PRO A 137 0.47 7.55 12.76
CA PRO A 137 0.05 6.17 12.51
C PRO A 137 -1.34 5.80 13.10
N HIS A 138 -2.11 6.75 13.62
CA HIS A 138 -3.39 6.51 14.30
C HIS A 138 -4.61 6.79 13.42
N ARG A 139 -4.40 6.93 12.12
CA ARG A 139 -5.49 7.18 11.18
C ARG A 139 -6.37 5.95 11.01
N HIS A 140 -7.70 6.15 11.10
CA HIS A 140 -8.69 5.07 11.12
C HIS A 140 -9.92 5.43 10.29
N VAL A 141 -10.77 4.44 10.03
CA VAL A 141 -12.04 4.63 9.32
C VAL A 141 -13.17 4.78 10.33
N VAL A 142 -14.05 5.76 10.08
CA VAL A 142 -15.32 5.94 10.79
C VAL A 142 -16.45 5.66 9.83
N VAL A 143 -17.35 4.75 10.21
CA VAL A 143 -18.56 4.40 9.44
C VAL A 143 -19.71 5.26 9.95
N LEU A 144 -20.36 6.01 9.05
CA LEU A 144 -21.40 6.98 9.35
C LEU A 144 -22.79 6.46 8.98
N PRO A 145 -23.86 6.81 9.72
CA PRO A 145 -25.23 6.60 9.27
C PRO A 145 -25.56 7.53 8.07
N VAL A 146 -26.50 7.11 7.24
CA VAL A 146 -26.86 7.84 6.00
C VAL A 146 -27.36 9.28 6.27
N ASP A 147 -27.94 9.52 7.44
CA ASP A 147 -28.52 10.84 7.78
C ASP A 147 -27.44 11.91 8.10
N ASP A 148 -26.23 11.49 8.45
CA ASP A 148 -25.08 12.39 8.74
C ASP A 148 -24.21 12.65 7.49
N ALA A 149 -24.50 11.98 6.37
CA ALA A 149 -23.67 12.00 5.17
C ALA A 149 -23.99 13.15 4.20
N GLU A 150 -25.13 13.84 4.37
CA GLU A 150 -25.55 14.86 3.40
C GLU A 150 -24.82 16.20 3.57
N ASP A 151 -24.23 16.48 4.74
CA ASP A 151 -23.57 17.76 5.02
C ASP A 151 -22.06 17.81 4.74
N GLU A 152 -21.37 16.64 4.50
CA GLU A 152 -19.90 16.60 4.41
C GLU A 152 -19.34 16.10 3.06
N VAL A 153 -20.20 15.70 2.11
CA VAL A 153 -19.74 15.15 0.81
C VAL A 153 -19.18 16.26 -0.10
N GLU A 154 -19.53 17.53 0.13
CA GLU A 154 -19.04 18.65 -0.69
C GLU A 154 -17.57 19.05 -0.39
N GLU A 155 -17.04 18.76 0.83
CA GLU A 155 -15.65 19.12 1.16
C GLU A 155 -14.62 18.04 0.79
N ALA A 156 -15.04 16.78 0.62
CA ALA A 156 -14.10 15.66 0.35
C ALA A 156 -13.72 15.54 -1.14
N GLU A 157 -14.56 15.97 -2.07
CA GLU A 157 -14.23 15.94 -3.50
C GLU A 157 -13.27 17.07 -3.90
N GLU A 158 -13.34 18.24 -3.26
CA GLU A 158 -12.41 19.35 -3.53
C GLU A 158 -10.99 19.09 -3.01
N GLY A 159 -10.84 18.31 -1.94
CA GLY A 159 -9.53 17.95 -1.36
C GLY A 159 -8.77 16.85 -2.11
N ALA A 160 -9.47 15.99 -2.84
CA ALA A 160 -8.84 14.89 -3.57
C ALA A 160 -8.25 15.32 -4.91
N GLU A 161 -8.79 16.36 -5.53
CA GLU A 161 -8.32 16.89 -6.82
C GLU A 161 -7.09 17.79 -6.66
N LEU A 162 -6.97 18.51 -5.54
CA LEU A 162 -5.86 19.41 -5.25
C LEU A 162 -4.55 18.69 -4.89
N VAL A 163 -4.59 17.51 -4.30
CA VAL A 163 -3.37 16.77 -3.94
C VAL A 163 -2.83 15.90 -5.08
N ALA A 164 -3.61 15.64 -6.12
CA ALA A 164 -3.15 14.92 -7.30
C ALA A 164 -2.33 15.81 -8.23
N ASP A 165 -2.60 17.11 -8.27
CA ASP A 165 -1.92 18.07 -9.15
C ASP A 165 -0.57 18.54 -8.57
N GLU A 166 -0.44 18.66 -7.24
CA GLU A 166 0.84 19.03 -6.61
C GLU A 166 1.91 17.92 -6.65
N ALA A 167 1.52 16.66 -6.78
CA ALA A 167 2.47 15.55 -6.87
C ALA A 167 3.10 15.41 -8.27
N ASP A 168 2.44 15.91 -9.31
CA ASP A 168 2.94 15.86 -10.69
C ASP A 168 3.81 17.10 -11.02
N ALA A 169 3.51 18.25 -10.43
CA ALA A 169 4.27 19.49 -10.63
C ALA A 169 5.67 19.49 -9.99
N ALA A 170 5.88 18.72 -8.91
CA ALA A 170 7.18 18.60 -8.25
C ALA A 170 8.16 17.67 -8.99
N ALA A 171 7.69 16.87 -9.94
CA ALA A 171 8.53 15.95 -10.70
C ALA A 171 9.15 16.59 -11.96
N GLU A 172 8.58 17.68 -12.48
CA GLU A 172 9.12 18.36 -13.68
C GLU A 172 10.12 19.49 -13.39
N ALA A 173 10.11 20.06 -12.19
CA ALA A 173 11.01 21.17 -11.83
C ALA A 173 12.47 20.75 -11.51
N GLY A 174 12.75 19.46 -11.37
CA GLY A 174 14.09 18.94 -11.05
C GLY A 174 14.96 18.54 -12.23
N ALA A 175 14.48 18.64 -13.47
CA ALA A 175 15.17 18.08 -14.64
C ALA A 175 15.84 19.08 -15.57
N THR A 176 15.81 20.39 -15.29
CA THR A 176 16.31 21.42 -16.25
C THR A 176 17.53 22.22 -15.81
N GLU A 177 18.19 21.92 -14.69
CA GLU A 177 19.36 22.69 -14.23
C GLU A 177 20.73 21.98 -14.28
N ALA A 178 20.88 20.91 -15.03
CA ALA A 178 22.15 20.18 -15.08
C ALA A 178 22.80 20.02 -16.46
N VAL A 179 22.51 20.90 -17.43
CA VAL A 179 23.17 20.84 -18.78
C VAL A 179 23.52 22.23 -19.29
N ASP A 180 24.24 23.04 -18.52
CA ASP A 180 24.94 24.19 -19.10
C ASP A 180 26.14 24.64 -18.23
N SER A 181 27.16 23.80 -18.17
CA SER A 181 28.48 24.22 -17.69
C SER A 181 29.57 23.23 -18.06
N GLN A 182 29.74 22.97 -19.36
CA GLN A 182 31.02 22.44 -19.88
C GLN A 182 31.12 22.59 -21.40
N ALA A 183 31.24 23.85 -21.85
CA ALA A 183 31.74 24.14 -23.14
C ALA A 183 32.41 25.53 -23.13
N ASP A 184 33.60 25.61 -22.51
CA ASP A 184 34.57 26.67 -22.86
C ASP A 184 35.90 26.40 -22.11
N ALA A 185 36.79 25.65 -22.72
CA ALA A 185 38.23 25.67 -22.46
C ALA A 185 38.98 24.62 -23.30
N VAL A 186 39.05 24.74 -24.59
CA VAL A 186 40.22 24.26 -25.39
C VAL A 186 40.32 25.09 -26.65
N GLU A 187 40.95 26.27 -26.56
CA GLU A 187 41.69 26.86 -27.66
C GLU A 187 42.68 27.88 -27.09
N GLU A 188 43.91 27.60 -27.18
CA GLU A 188 45.17 28.33 -27.24
C GLU A 188 46.32 27.69 -26.44
N ALA A 189 47.18 27.08 -27.13
CA ALA A 189 48.63 27.03 -27.15
C ALA A 189 49.18 25.67 -27.55
#